data_decb654e675be3fcf270c4efb5f61ea3
#
_entry.id   decb654e675be3fcf270c4efb5f61ea3
#
_cell.length_a   1.000
_cell.length_b   1.000
_cell.length_c   1.000
_cell.angle_alpha   90.00
_cell.angle_beta   90.00
_cell.angle_gamma   90.00
#
_symmetry.space_group_name_H-M   'P 1'
#
loop_
_entity.id
_entity.type
_entity.pdbx_description
1 polymer ?
#
loop_
_entity_poly.entity_id
_entity_poly.type
_entity_poly.pdbx_seq_one_letter_code
_entity_poly.pdbx_strand_id
1 'polypeptide(L)'
;MWERLHPTAAQQRELYEWLLAHGESVLTGDSFFHLGAYGSSLPGLNLCGAGRVVCLIDPIGDVYACPFVIHDEFLAGNVREPGGFARVWRESDLFTSLREPQHAGACASCGLFDKCRGGCMAAKFFTGLPLAGPDPECVLGHGERLLAERDDSPIPRPSVDMSKRTMPARACNESPVAEVSS
;
A
#
# COMPACT_ATOMS: atom_id res chain seq x y z
N MET A 1 9.24 -15.33 11.00
CA MET A 1 8.51 -14.32 11.82
C MET A 1 7.03 -14.27 11.45
N TRP A 2 6.68 -14.23 10.15
CA TRP A 2 5.31 -14.26 9.65
C TRP A 2 4.47 -15.42 10.27
N GLU A 3 4.93 -16.66 10.16
CA GLU A 3 4.25 -17.86 10.69
C GLU A 3 3.89 -17.81 12.19
N ARG A 4 4.56 -16.95 12.94
CA ARG A 4 4.34 -16.81 14.39
C ARG A 4 3.45 -15.64 14.78
N LEU A 5 3.27 -14.67 13.88
CA LEU A 5 2.65 -13.38 14.20
C LEU A 5 1.38 -13.11 13.39
N HIS A 6 1.17 -13.85 12.29
CA HIS A 6 -0.05 -13.64 11.51
C HIS A 6 -1.27 -14.21 12.26
N PRO A 7 -2.41 -13.54 12.21
CA PRO A 7 -3.63 -14.00 12.88
C PRO A 7 -4.20 -15.22 12.17
N THR A 8 -4.79 -16.12 12.92
CA THR A 8 -5.57 -17.24 12.38
C THR A 8 -6.87 -16.73 11.74
N ALA A 9 -7.47 -17.53 10.85
CA ALA A 9 -8.76 -17.19 10.26
C ALA A 9 -9.86 -16.95 11.30
N ALA A 10 -9.81 -17.65 12.44
CA ALA A 10 -10.74 -17.44 13.55
C ALA A 10 -10.56 -16.06 14.20
N GLN A 11 -9.29 -15.66 14.46
CA GLN A 11 -8.97 -14.34 15.02
C GLN A 11 -9.31 -13.21 14.06
N GLN A 12 -9.11 -13.39 12.75
CA GLN A 12 -9.53 -12.41 11.75
C GLN A 12 -11.05 -12.23 11.73
N ARG A 13 -11.81 -13.32 11.84
CA ARG A 13 -13.28 -13.26 11.93
C ARG A 13 -13.73 -12.56 13.20
N GLU A 14 -13.15 -12.90 14.34
CA GLU A 14 -13.43 -12.25 15.62
C GLU A 14 -13.14 -10.74 15.56
N LEU A 15 -11.99 -10.35 14.99
CA LEU A 15 -11.66 -8.94 14.76
C LEU A 15 -12.69 -8.25 13.87
N TYR A 16 -13.10 -8.89 12.78
CA TYR A 16 -14.13 -8.34 11.90
C TYR A 16 -15.46 -8.10 12.62
N GLU A 17 -15.93 -9.08 13.37
CA GLU A 17 -17.18 -8.97 14.14
C GLU A 17 -17.09 -7.88 15.22
N TRP A 18 -15.93 -7.78 15.88
CA TRP A 18 -15.66 -6.72 16.85
C TRP A 18 -15.67 -5.33 16.18
N LEU A 19 -15.03 -5.19 15.03
CA LEU A 19 -15.02 -3.93 14.26
C LEU A 19 -16.42 -3.54 13.77
N LEU A 20 -17.27 -4.48 13.40
CA LEU A 20 -18.66 -4.21 13.06
C LEU A 20 -19.45 -3.65 14.26
N ALA A 21 -19.20 -4.19 15.45
CA ALA A 21 -19.89 -3.76 16.67
C ALA A 21 -19.40 -2.40 17.20
N HIS A 22 -18.16 -2.00 16.89
CA HIS A 22 -17.51 -0.82 17.48
C HIS A 22 -17.06 0.21 16.43
N GLY A 23 -17.39 0.02 15.16
CA GLY A 23 -16.86 0.77 14.03
C GLY A 23 -17.13 2.28 14.05
N GLU A 24 -18.12 2.75 14.82
CA GLU A 24 -18.37 4.19 15.00
C GLU A 24 -17.34 4.86 15.93
N SER A 25 -16.66 4.09 16.76
CA SER A 25 -15.71 4.59 17.77
C SER A 25 -14.25 4.26 17.45
N VAL A 26 -13.98 3.43 16.42
CA VAL A 26 -12.66 2.95 16.08
C VAL A 26 -12.31 3.34 14.64
N LEU A 27 -11.22 4.09 14.49
CA LEU A 27 -10.62 4.34 13.19
C LEU A 27 -9.71 3.17 12.83
N THR A 28 -10.09 2.44 11.79
CA THR A 28 -9.24 1.41 11.20
C THR A 28 -8.50 2.01 10.00
N GLY A 29 -7.22 2.25 10.15
CA GLY A 29 -6.39 2.88 9.12
C GLY A 29 -5.41 1.94 8.44
N ASP A 30 -5.40 0.66 8.77
CA ASP A 30 -4.37 -0.26 8.38
C ASP A 30 -4.82 -1.38 7.43
N SER A 31 -3.90 -2.26 7.08
CA SER A 31 -3.95 -3.25 6.00
C SER A 31 -5.03 -4.34 6.12
N PHE A 32 -6.11 -4.10 6.82
CA PHE A 32 -7.23 -5.04 7.02
C PHE A 32 -8.23 -5.10 5.86
N PHE A 33 -7.85 -4.66 4.67
CA PHE A 33 -8.74 -4.63 3.48
C PHE A 33 -9.33 -5.99 3.12
N HIS A 34 -8.61 -7.08 3.42
CA HIS A 34 -9.07 -8.45 3.20
C HIS A 34 -10.31 -8.81 4.05
N LEU A 35 -10.48 -8.18 5.23
CA LEU A 35 -11.63 -8.44 6.11
C LEU A 35 -12.96 -8.04 5.48
N GLY A 36 -12.98 -7.10 4.55
CA GLY A 36 -14.18 -6.73 3.80
C GLY A 36 -14.83 -7.92 3.09
N ALA A 37 -14.06 -8.97 2.80
CA ALA A 37 -14.58 -10.19 2.18
C ALA A 37 -15.50 -11.01 3.08
N TYR A 38 -15.48 -10.82 4.41
CA TYR A 38 -16.40 -11.52 5.32
C TYR A 38 -17.86 -11.05 5.18
N GLY A 39 -18.12 -9.84 4.69
CA GLY A 39 -19.50 -9.40 4.54
C GLY A 39 -19.66 -7.91 4.23
N SER A 40 -20.08 -7.13 5.19
CA SER A 40 -20.26 -5.69 5.06
C SER A 40 -18.93 -4.96 5.02
N SER A 41 -18.86 -3.89 4.21
CA SER A 41 -17.72 -2.98 4.24
C SER A 41 -17.64 -2.30 5.59
N LEU A 42 -16.45 -2.34 6.18
CA LEU A 42 -16.15 -1.54 7.37
C LEU A 42 -15.75 -0.12 6.94
N PRO A 43 -16.13 0.93 7.69
CA PRO A 43 -15.72 2.29 7.40
C PRO A 43 -14.19 2.38 7.24
N GLY A 44 -13.71 2.86 6.09
CA GLY A 44 -12.28 3.01 5.80
C GLY A 44 -11.52 1.75 5.37
N LEU A 45 -12.14 0.57 5.36
CA LEU A 45 -11.45 -0.71 5.12
C LEU A 45 -11.71 -1.39 3.77
N ASN A 46 -12.39 -0.75 2.86
CA ASN A 46 -12.88 -1.40 1.64
C ASN A 46 -11.85 -1.48 0.52
N LEU A 47 -10.72 -0.77 0.61
CA LEU A 47 -9.77 -0.71 -0.50
C LEU A 47 -8.41 -0.16 -0.05
N CYS A 48 -7.34 -0.78 -0.53
CA CYS A 48 -5.98 -0.25 -0.37
C CYS A 48 -5.88 1.18 -0.90
N GLY A 49 -5.44 2.12 -0.06
CA GLY A 49 -5.36 3.56 -0.37
C GLY A 49 -4.17 3.96 -1.24
N ALA A 50 -3.22 3.05 -1.47
CA ALA A 50 -1.98 3.33 -2.19
C ALA A 50 -2.23 3.93 -3.58
N GLY A 51 -1.66 5.11 -3.84
CA GLY A 51 -1.84 5.84 -5.10
C GLY A 51 -3.26 6.32 -5.40
N ARG A 52 -4.21 6.12 -4.47
CA ARG A 52 -5.63 6.51 -4.60
C ARG A 52 -5.99 7.67 -3.69
N VAL A 53 -5.70 7.52 -2.41
CA VAL A 53 -5.99 8.50 -1.35
C VAL A 53 -4.78 8.76 -0.46
N VAL A 54 -3.75 7.94 -0.57
CA VAL A 54 -2.51 8.07 0.19
C VAL A 54 -1.29 7.88 -0.71
N CYS A 55 -0.24 8.63 -0.43
CA CYS A 55 1.12 8.46 -0.91
C CYS A 55 2.10 8.93 0.16
N LEU A 56 3.38 8.69 -0.03
CA LEU A 56 4.46 9.27 0.75
C LEU A 56 5.28 10.20 -0.13
N ILE A 57 5.67 11.35 0.39
CA ILE A 57 6.69 12.22 -0.21
C ILE A 57 7.86 12.27 0.75
N ASP A 58 9.02 11.86 0.29
CA ASP A 58 10.23 11.87 1.11
C ASP A 58 10.93 13.24 1.12
N PRO A 59 11.95 13.46 1.98
CA PRO A 59 12.63 14.75 2.08
C PRO A 59 13.35 15.21 0.81
N ILE A 60 13.67 14.30 -0.12
CA ILE A 60 14.27 14.64 -1.41
C ILE A 60 13.25 14.86 -2.53
N GLY A 61 11.97 14.71 -2.21
CA GLY A 61 10.85 14.97 -3.10
C GLY A 61 10.37 13.75 -3.88
N ASP A 62 10.90 12.57 -3.64
CA ASP A 62 10.42 11.33 -4.25
C ASP A 62 9.03 10.98 -3.71
N VAL A 63 8.15 10.55 -4.62
CA VAL A 63 6.76 10.20 -4.30
C VAL A 63 6.58 8.69 -4.42
N TYR A 64 6.23 8.05 -3.32
CA TYR A 64 5.96 6.62 -3.25
C TYR A 64 4.47 6.35 -3.12
N ALA A 65 4.01 5.25 -3.68
CA ALA A 65 2.59 4.89 -3.69
C ALA A 65 1.99 4.70 -2.29
N CYS A 66 2.81 4.28 -1.31
CA CYS A 66 2.35 3.97 0.04
C CYS A 66 3.47 4.25 1.06
N PRO A 67 3.15 4.79 2.25
CA PRO A 67 4.14 5.04 3.30
C PRO A 67 4.80 3.76 3.85
N PHE A 68 4.17 2.61 3.68
CA PHE A 68 4.72 1.32 4.10
C PHE A 68 5.63 0.67 3.07
N VAL A 69 5.70 1.18 1.83
CA VAL A 69 6.53 0.62 0.76
C VAL A 69 7.38 1.71 0.14
N ILE A 70 8.49 2.04 0.81
CA ILE A 70 9.53 2.92 0.29
C ILE A 70 10.51 2.04 -0.47
N HIS A 71 10.24 1.81 -1.75
CA HIS A 71 10.99 0.94 -2.62
C HIS A 71 10.92 1.44 -4.07
N ASP A 72 11.97 1.21 -4.85
CA ASP A 72 12.06 1.74 -6.22
C ASP A 72 10.91 1.31 -7.12
N GLU A 73 10.37 0.08 -6.92
CA GLU A 73 9.18 -0.40 -7.65
C GLU A 73 7.91 0.43 -7.37
N PHE A 74 7.89 1.16 -6.27
CA PHE A 74 6.74 1.98 -5.84
C PHE A 74 7.02 3.48 -5.92
N LEU A 75 8.12 3.86 -6.57
CA LEU A 75 8.45 5.24 -6.88
C LEU A 75 7.62 5.73 -8.06
N ALA A 76 6.74 6.71 -7.80
CA ALA A 76 5.84 7.27 -8.81
C ALA A 76 6.41 8.48 -9.57
N GLY A 77 7.44 9.13 -9.02
CA GLY A 77 8.09 10.31 -9.58
C GLY A 77 8.62 11.23 -8.48
N ASN A 78 9.01 12.46 -8.85
CA ASN A 78 9.53 13.45 -7.90
C ASN A 78 8.79 14.78 -8.02
N VAL A 79 8.43 15.38 -6.88
CA VAL A 79 7.69 16.66 -6.84
C VAL A 79 8.50 17.86 -7.32
N ARG A 80 9.81 17.74 -7.43
CA ARG A 80 10.71 18.80 -7.92
C ARG A 80 10.82 18.85 -9.44
N GLU A 81 10.33 17.82 -10.12
CA GLU A 81 10.23 17.81 -11.57
C GLU A 81 9.13 18.73 -12.10
N PRO A 82 9.20 19.19 -13.35
CA PRO A 82 8.16 20.02 -13.97
C PRO A 82 6.76 19.41 -13.79
N GLY A 83 5.79 20.24 -13.38
CA GLY A 83 4.43 19.81 -13.05
C GLY A 83 4.23 19.37 -11.59
N GLY A 84 5.31 19.14 -10.85
CA GLY A 84 5.30 18.89 -9.42
C GLY A 84 4.41 17.71 -9.01
N PHE A 85 3.89 17.76 -7.78
CA PHE A 85 3.02 16.70 -7.24
C PHE A 85 1.77 16.46 -8.11
N ALA A 86 1.19 17.51 -8.68
CA ALA A 86 -0.03 17.37 -9.48
C ALA A 86 0.18 16.48 -10.72
N ARG A 87 1.34 16.59 -11.37
CA ARG A 87 1.72 15.72 -12.48
C ARG A 87 1.89 14.27 -12.01
N VAL A 88 2.72 14.07 -10.97
CA VAL A 88 2.95 12.72 -10.41
C VAL A 88 1.62 12.07 -10.04
N TRP A 89 0.74 12.77 -9.33
CA TRP A 89 -0.54 12.24 -8.88
C TRP A 89 -1.47 11.84 -10.03
N ARG A 90 -1.49 12.60 -11.12
CA ARG A 90 -2.43 12.39 -12.23
C ARG A 90 -1.90 11.46 -13.31
N GLU A 91 -0.60 11.52 -13.59
CA GLU A 91 0.00 10.99 -14.81
C GLU A 91 0.94 9.81 -14.55
N SER A 92 1.25 9.48 -13.29
CA SER A 92 2.11 8.33 -12.99
C SER A 92 1.44 7.02 -13.42
N ASP A 93 2.13 6.24 -14.25
CA ASP A 93 1.67 4.91 -14.67
C ASP A 93 1.47 3.99 -13.47
N LEU A 94 2.32 4.09 -12.44
CA LEU A 94 2.18 3.35 -11.19
C LEU A 94 0.85 3.69 -10.51
N PHE A 95 0.55 4.97 -10.33
CA PHE A 95 -0.69 5.38 -9.66
C PHE A 95 -1.92 5.01 -10.48
N THR A 96 -1.83 5.12 -11.79
CA THR A 96 -2.92 4.70 -12.71
C THR A 96 -3.17 3.20 -12.59
N SER A 97 -2.14 2.37 -12.61
CA SER A 97 -2.27 0.92 -12.46
C SER A 97 -2.85 0.52 -11.10
N LEU A 98 -2.47 1.22 -10.02
CA LEU A 98 -3.00 0.97 -8.68
C LEU A 98 -4.47 1.39 -8.53
N ARG A 99 -4.92 2.39 -9.26
CA ARG A 99 -6.34 2.83 -9.29
C ARG A 99 -7.24 1.83 -9.99
N GLU A 100 -6.70 1.07 -10.92
CA GLU A 100 -7.37 0.00 -11.63
C GLU A 100 -6.75 -1.35 -11.24
N PRO A 101 -7.07 -1.89 -10.07
CA PRO A 101 -6.39 -3.07 -9.55
C PRO A 101 -6.58 -4.25 -10.49
N GLN A 102 -5.47 -4.77 -10.96
CA GLN A 102 -5.43 -6.01 -11.71
C GLN A 102 -5.70 -7.19 -10.77
N HIS A 103 -6.32 -8.23 -11.28
CA HIS A 103 -6.56 -9.46 -10.55
C HIS A 103 -6.15 -10.68 -11.37
N ALA A 104 -5.39 -11.54 -10.73
CA ALA A 104 -4.84 -12.74 -11.35
C ALA A 104 -4.91 -13.95 -10.40
N GLY A 105 -4.65 -15.12 -10.93
CA GLY A 105 -4.69 -16.36 -10.17
C GLY A 105 -6.03 -16.57 -9.48
N ALA A 106 -6.03 -16.89 -8.20
CA ALA A 106 -7.25 -17.14 -7.43
C ALA A 106 -8.18 -15.91 -7.35
N CYS A 107 -7.64 -14.68 -7.47
CA CYS A 107 -8.44 -13.45 -7.47
C CYS A 107 -9.24 -13.26 -8.76
N ALA A 108 -8.78 -13.81 -9.89
CA ALA A 108 -9.41 -13.62 -11.20
C ALA A 108 -10.84 -14.19 -11.28
N SER A 109 -11.12 -15.25 -10.53
CA SER A 109 -12.44 -15.90 -10.47
C SER A 109 -13.11 -15.80 -9.10
N CYS A 110 -12.58 -14.98 -8.19
CA CYS A 110 -13.08 -14.87 -6.84
C CYS A 110 -14.34 -14.00 -6.76
N GLY A 111 -15.47 -14.58 -6.33
CA GLY A 111 -16.72 -13.85 -6.13
C GLY A 111 -16.68 -12.78 -5.01
N LEU A 112 -15.61 -12.73 -4.20
CA LEU A 112 -15.42 -11.74 -3.15
C LEU A 112 -14.44 -10.64 -3.56
N PHE A 113 -13.86 -10.69 -4.77
CA PHE A 113 -12.86 -9.72 -5.21
C PHE A 113 -13.36 -8.27 -5.10
N ASP A 114 -14.60 -8.00 -5.47
CA ASP A 114 -15.19 -6.66 -5.40
C ASP A 114 -15.23 -6.07 -3.99
N LYS A 115 -15.18 -6.92 -2.97
CA LYS A 115 -15.22 -6.50 -1.57
C LYS A 115 -13.84 -6.20 -0.99
N CYS A 116 -12.81 -7.00 -1.33
CA CYS A 116 -11.46 -6.86 -0.77
C CYS A 116 -10.43 -6.31 -1.76
N ARG A 117 -10.74 -6.33 -3.07
CA ARG A 117 -9.85 -5.88 -4.16
C ARG A 117 -8.43 -6.45 -4.09
N GLY A 118 -8.30 -7.69 -3.60
CA GLY A 118 -7.04 -8.37 -3.44
C GLY A 118 -6.22 -7.95 -2.22
N GLY A 119 -6.77 -7.14 -1.32
CA GLY A 119 -6.14 -6.78 -0.05
C GLY A 119 -5.02 -5.73 -0.14
N CYS A 120 -4.01 -5.84 0.72
CA CYS A 120 -2.94 -4.86 0.89
C CYS A 120 -1.78 -5.10 -0.09
N MET A 121 -1.45 -4.09 -0.89
CA MET A 121 -0.30 -4.13 -1.79
C MET A 121 1.03 -4.34 -1.04
N ALA A 122 1.23 -3.63 0.08
CA ALA A 122 2.44 -3.74 0.88
C ALA A 122 2.60 -5.15 1.48
N ALA A 123 1.53 -5.72 2.02
CA ALA A 123 1.56 -7.08 2.56
C ALA A 123 1.95 -8.10 1.49
N LYS A 124 1.40 -8.01 0.29
CA LYS A 124 1.78 -8.88 -0.84
C LYS A 124 3.24 -8.71 -1.22
N PHE A 125 3.72 -7.48 -1.36
CA PHE A 125 5.10 -7.20 -1.71
C PHE A 125 6.09 -7.80 -0.70
N PHE A 126 5.93 -7.50 0.60
CA PHE A 126 6.84 -7.97 1.63
C PHE A 126 6.76 -9.46 1.92
N THR A 127 5.70 -10.13 1.52
CA THR A 127 5.60 -11.60 1.56
C THR A 127 6.01 -12.25 0.24
N GLY A 128 6.35 -11.44 -0.79
CA GLY A 128 6.75 -11.90 -2.12
C GLY A 128 5.61 -12.53 -2.91
N LEU A 129 4.37 -12.21 -2.59
CA LEU A 129 3.21 -12.60 -3.39
C LEU A 129 3.01 -11.65 -4.58
N PRO A 130 2.43 -12.14 -5.68
CA PRO A 130 2.12 -11.29 -6.83
C PRO A 130 1.17 -10.14 -6.46
N LEU A 131 1.45 -8.91 -6.89
CA LEU A 131 0.61 -7.74 -6.58
C LEU A 131 -0.82 -7.88 -7.11
N ALA A 132 -1.01 -8.57 -8.24
CA ALA A 132 -2.32 -8.88 -8.78
C ALA A 132 -3.01 -10.09 -8.12
N GLY A 133 -2.32 -10.80 -7.24
CA GLY A 133 -2.80 -11.99 -6.53
C GLY A 133 -3.53 -11.68 -5.22
N PRO A 134 -3.82 -12.74 -4.44
CA PRO A 134 -4.46 -12.61 -3.14
C PRO A 134 -3.53 -12.00 -2.09
N ASP A 135 -4.16 -11.36 -1.11
CA ASP A 135 -3.53 -10.96 0.14
C ASP A 135 -2.96 -12.19 0.88
N PRO A 136 -1.81 -12.10 1.56
CA PRO A 136 -1.31 -13.21 2.38
C PRO A 136 -2.34 -13.68 3.42
N GLU A 137 -3.16 -12.78 3.94
CA GLU A 137 -4.22 -13.04 4.91
C GLU A 137 -5.62 -13.18 4.26
N CYS A 138 -5.69 -13.57 2.99
CA CYS A 138 -6.94 -13.79 2.29
C CYS A 138 -7.88 -14.71 3.07
N VAL A 139 -9.09 -14.25 3.37
CA VAL A 139 -10.09 -14.98 4.19
C VAL A 139 -10.50 -16.35 3.61
N LEU A 140 -10.21 -16.61 2.33
CA LEU A 140 -10.39 -17.90 1.69
C LEU A 140 -9.13 -18.79 1.71
N GLY A 141 -8.07 -18.36 2.40
CA GLY A 141 -6.80 -19.09 2.50
C GLY A 141 -6.00 -19.15 1.19
N HIS A 142 -6.32 -18.33 0.19
CA HIS A 142 -5.57 -18.36 -1.08
C HIS A 142 -4.13 -17.83 -0.92
N GLY A 143 -3.93 -16.82 -0.07
CA GLY A 143 -2.61 -16.28 0.21
C GLY A 143 -1.73 -17.27 0.96
N GLU A 144 -2.26 -17.87 2.02
CA GLU A 144 -1.55 -18.90 2.80
C GLU A 144 -1.10 -20.07 1.92
N ARG A 145 -1.96 -20.53 1.00
CA ARG A 145 -1.59 -21.61 0.07
C ARG A 145 -0.43 -21.21 -0.83
N LEU A 146 -0.46 -20.00 -1.39
CA LEU A 146 0.65 -19.53 -2.23
C LEU A 146 1.94 -19.36 -1.44
N LEU A 147 1.86 -18.94 -0.17
CA LEU A 147 3.04 -18.86 0.71
C LEU A 147 3.60 -20.24 1.02
N ALA A 148 2.73 -21.25 1.25
CA ALA A 148 3.15 -22.62 1.52
C ALA A 148 3.74 -23.32 0.28
N GLU A 149 3.33 -22.93 -0.91
CA GLU A 149 3.85 -23.49 -2.18
C GLU A 149 5.17 -22.83 -2.63
N ARG A 150 5.54 -21.72 -2.00
CA ARG A 150 6.81 -21.06 -2.32
C ARG A 150 7.96 -21.91 -1.81
N ASP A 151 8.95 -22.05 -2.68
CA ASP A 151 10.25 -22.52 -2.28
C ASP A 151 10.92 -21.45 -1.37
N ASP A 152 11.89 -21.88 -0.50
CA ASP A 152 12.60 -21.01 0.45
C ASP A 152 13.52 -19.96 -0.21
N SER A 153 13.26 -19.59 -1.46
CA SER A 153 13.98 -18.53 -2.14
C SER A 153 13.86 -17.22 -1.35
N PRO A 154 14.99 -16.57 -1.06
CA PRO A 154 14.96 -15.35 -0.27
C PRO A 154 14.07 -14.30 -0.94
N ILE A 155 13.13 -13.76 -0.16
CA ILE A 155 12.33 -12.61 -0.58
C ILE A 155 13.31 -11.47 -0.94
N PRO A 156 13.19 -10.86 -2.11
CA PRO A 156 14.02 -9.72 -2.46
C PRO A 156 13.95 -8.68 -1.35
N ARG A 157 15.07 -8.45 -0.66
CA ARG A 157 15.12 -7.38 0.34
C ARG A 157 15.00 -6.06 -0.39
N PRO A 158 14.14 -5.14 0.07
CA PRO A 158 14.07 -3.82 -0.51
C PRO A 158 15.45 -3.18 -0.44
N SER A 159 16.11 -3.03 -1.56
CA SER A 159 17.32 -2.22 -1.70
C SER A 159 16.91 -0.87 -2.24
N VAL A 160 16.79 0.09 -1.37
CA VAL A 160 16.80 1.49 -1.79
C VAL A 160 18.25 1.81 -2.13
N ASP A 161 18.57 1.93 -3.41
CA ASP A 161 19.91 2.33 -3.84
C ASP A 161 20.12 3.82 -3.54
N MET A 162 20.58 4.09 -2.33
CA MET A 162 20.88 5.46 -1.89
C MET A 162 21.99 6.13 -2.69
N SER A 163 22.80 5.38 -3.45
CA SER A 163 23.88 5.94 -4.27
C SER A 163 23.35 6.70 -5.49
N LYS A 164 22.16 6.35 -5.97
CA LYS A 164 21.48 7.04 -7.07
C LYS A 164 20.75 8.31 -6.66
N ARG A 165 20.68 8.58 -5.36
CA ARG A 165 19.94 9.71 -4.77
C ARG A 165 20.90 10.87 -4.50
N THR A 166 21.36 11.52 -5.56
CA THR A 166 22.08 12.79 -5.41
C THR A 166 21.10 13.86 -4.96
N MET A 167 21.27 14.34 -3.73
CA MET A 167 20.57 15.56 -3.33
C MET A 167 21.05 16.70 -4.26
N PRO A 168 20.15 17.36 -5.00
CA PRO A 168 20.53 18.55 -5.72
C PRO A 168 21.05 19.56 -4.69
N ALA A 169 22.21 20.15 -4.97
CA ALA A 169 22.79 21.19 -4.15
C ALA A 169 21.70 22.22 -3.85
N ARG A 170 21.43 22.50 -2.58
CA ARG A 170 20.49 23.53 -2.14
C ARG A 170 20.93 24.85 -2.75
N ALA A 171 20.20 25.36 -3.70
CA ALA A 171 20.13 26.80 -3.90
C ALA A 171 19.32 27.33 -2.70
N CYS A 172 19.99 27.69 -1.63
CA CYS A 172 19.41 28.57 -0.61
C CYS A 172 19.20 29.91 -1.28
N ASN A 173 18.07 30.10 -1.94
CA ASN A 173 17.60 31.42 -2.26
C ASN A 173 17.07 32.02 -0.96
N GLU A 174 17.89 32.84 -0.33
CA GLU A 174 17.44 33.75 0.73
C GLU A 174 16.45 34.72 0.09
N SER A 175 15.18 34.41 0.24
CA SER A 175 14.13 35.42 -0.03
C SER A 175 14.27 36.50 1.05
N PRO A 176 14.39 37.79 0.69
CA PRO A 176 14.46 38.84 1.67
C PRO A 176 13.17 38.87 2.48
N VAL A 177 13.31 38.80 3.79
CA VAL A 177 12.22 39.01 4.73
C VAL A 177 11.70 40.42 4.52
N ALA A 178 10.48 40.57 4.03
CA ALA A 178 9.82 41.88 3.98
C ALA A 178 9.65 42.41 5.39
N GLU A 179 10.32 43.52 5.69
CA GLU A 179 10.11 44.26 6.93
C GLU A 179 8.64 44.75 6.97
N VAL A 180 7.92 44.25 7.93
CA VAL A 180 6.59 44.79 8.27
C VAL A 180 6.84 46.05 9.10
N SER A 181 6.69 47.23 8.46
CA SER A 181 6.68 48.51 9.14
C SER A 181 5.44 48.67 10.01
N SER A 182 5.65 49.04 11.26
CA SER A 182 4.64 49.29 12.29
C SER A 182 3.71 50.46 11.93
#